data_772965a865fb9e404e0776c7e1f9307d
#
_entry.id   772965a865fb9e404e0776c7e1f9307d
#
_cell.length_a   1.000
_cell.length_b   1.000
_cell.length_c   1.000
_cell.angle_alpha   90.00
_cell.angle_beta   90.00
_cell.angle_gamma   90.00
#
_symmetry.space_group_name_H-M   'P 1'
#
loop_
_entity.id
_entity.type
_entity.pdbx_description
1 polymer ?
#
loop_
_entity_poly.entity_id
_entity_poly.type
_entity_poly.pdbx_seq_one_letter_code
_entity_poly.pdbx_strand_id
1 'polypeptide(L)'
;MKSPLHKRYLVVTLFALVALVGCSRKSDNPHGDILLRAQSDALEAKIVLTELRDGRSSNALELLEMQIDSSIIIIDHSLSKVSGPEREAALGTLRSLKAYRESHPRQREAAIQDADKEDAEAMIQASQKASRILSDLK
;
A
#
# COMPACT_ATOMS: atom_id res chain seq x y z
N MET A 1 13.79 27.87 18.99
CA MET A 1 12.39 27.38 18.77
C MET A 1 12.12 27.34 17.28
N LYS A 2 12.15 26.15 16.63
CA LYS A 2 11.87 26.00 15.18
C LYS A 2 10.38 25.87 14.98
N SER A 3 9.79 26.78 14.20
CA SER A 3 8.36 26.93 13.94
C SER A 3 7.72 25.67 13.35
N PRO A 4 6.56 25.21 13.85
CA PRO A 4 5.84 24.05 13.32
C PRO A 4 5.27 24.26 11.91
N LEU A 5 5.31 25.49 11.39
CA LEU A 5 4.79 25.84 10.07
C LEU A 5 5.56 25.17 8.92
N HIS A 6 6.89 25.01 9.03
CA HIS A 6 7.72 24.43 7.97
C HIS A 6 7.39 22.96 7.65
N LYS A 7 6.94 22.18 8.64
CA LYS A 7 6.55 20.78 8.42
C LYS A 7 5.25 20.64 7.60
N ARG A 8 4.31 21.57 7.74
CA ARG A 8 3.02 21.52 7.02
C ARG A 8 3.16 21.78 5.52
N TYR A 9 4.07 22.67 5.13
CA TYR A 9 4.31 22.98 3.71
C TYR A 9 5.05 21.86 2.99
N LEU A 10 5.90 21.12 3.68
CA LEU A 10 6.67 20.00 3.09
C LEU A 10 5.76 18.82 2.72
N VAL A 11 4.74 18.54 3.53
CA VAL A 11 3.74 17.49 3.24
C VAL A 11 2.87 17.87 2.06
N VAL A 12 2.40 19.13 1.99
CA VAL A 12 1.54 19.61 0.89
C VAL A 12 2.30 19.67 -0.45
N THR A 13 3.58 20.05 -0.44
CA THR A 13 4.42 20.05 -1.66
C THR A 13 4.74 18.65 -2.14
N LEU A 14 4.89 17.68 -1.25
CA LEU A 14 5.11 16.27 -1.63
C LEU A 14 3.86 15.68 -2.31
N PHE A 15 2.66 15.99 -1.81
CA PHE A 15 1.40 15.58 -2.44
C PHE A 15 1.21 16.18 -3.85
N ALA A 16 1.59 17.44 -4.05
CA ALA A 16 1.50 18.08 -5.35
C ALA A 16 2.48 17.48 -6.38
N LEU A 17 3.65 17.01 -5.97
CA LEU A 17 4.65 16.41 -6.85
C LEU A 17 4.22 15.01 -7.32
N VAL A 18 3.59 14.22 -6.47
CA VAL A 18 3.09 12.88 -6.82
C VAL A 18 1.91 12.96 -7.80
N ALA A 19 1.04 13.97 -7.66
CA ALA A 19 -0.06 14.20 -8.59
C ALA A 19 0.38 14.60 -10.02
N LEU A 20 1.54 15.24 -10.17
CA LEU A 20 2.06 15.68 -11.48
C LEU A 20 2.76 14.56 -12.27
N VAL A 21 3.25 13.53 -11.62
CA VAL A 21 3.90 12.38 -12.28
C VAL A 21 2.88 11.37 -12.82
N GLY A 22 1.63 11.41 -12.32
CA GLY A 22 0.53 10.52 -12.72
C GLY A 22 -0.16 10.87 -14.04
N CYS A 23 0.11 12.03 -14.65
CA CYS A 23 -0.53 12.44 -15.89
C CYS A 23 0.34 12.15 -17.11
N SER A 24 0.01 11.09 -17.82
CA SER A 24 0.25 10.82 -19.24
C SER A 24 1.08 9.58 -19.56
N ARG A 25 0.47 8.44 -19.49
CA ARG A 25 0.59 7.41 -20.53
C ARG A 25 -0.70 6.62 -20.51
N LYS A 26 -1.61 6.88 -21.45
CA LYS A 26 -2.63 5.91 -21.79
C LYS A 26 -1.87 4.66 -22.23
N SER A 27 -1.79 3.67 -21.38
CA SER A 27 -1.32 2.36 -21.74
C SER A 27 -2.44 1.70 -22.52
N ASP A 28 -2.14 1.15 -23.68
CA ASP A 28 -3.09 0.31 -24.43
C ASP A 28 -3.34 -1.03 -23.72
N ASN A 29 -2.72 -1.23 -22.56
CA ASN A 29 -2.86 -2.42 -21.72
C ASN A 29 -3.65 -2.11 -20.43
N PRO A 30 -4.94 -2.48 -20.35
CA PRO A 30 -5.78 -2.20 -19.17
C PRO A 30 -5.25 -2.87 -17.91
N HIS A 31 -4.49 -3.97 -18.01
CA HIS A 31 -3.85 -4.62 -16.87
C HIS A 31 -2.65 -3.84 -16.36
N GLY A 32 -1.90 -3.18 -17.24
CA GLY A 32 -0.81 -2.28 -16.87
C GLY A 32 -1.32 -1.08 -16.08
N ASP A 33 -2.45 -0.49 -16.48
CA ASP A 33 -3.06 0.64 -15.77
C ASP A 33 -3.56 0.24 -14.38
N ILE A 34 -4.19 -0.93 -14.25
CA ILE A 34 -4.63 -1.47 -12.94
C ILE A 34 -3.42 -1.73 -12.04
N LEU A 35 -2.38 -2.33 -12.58
CA LEU A 35 -1.15 -2.61 -11.84
C LEU A 35 -0.47 -1.32 -11.36
N LEU A 36 -0.32 -0.33 -12.24
CA LEU A 36 0.29 0.95 -11.90
C LEU A 36 -0.49 1.67 -10.80
N ARG A 37 -1.82 1.66 -10.88
CA ARG A 37 -2.68 2.23 -9.84
C ARG A 37 -2.50 1.51 -8.51
N ALA A 38 -2.54 0.17 -8.50
CA ALA A 38 -2.35 -0.60 -7.29
C ALA A 38 -0.95 -0.38 -6.66
N GLN A 39 0.10 -0.20 -7.47
CA GLN A 39 1.43 0.17 -6.99
C GLN A 39 1.44 1.55 -6.34
N SER A 40 0.82 2.54 -6.97
CA SER A 40 0.71 3.91 -6.44
C SER A 40 -0.03 3.91 -5.11
N ASP A 41 -1.19 3.27 -5.05
CA ASP A 41 -2.02 3.18 -3.84
C ASP A 41 -1.27 2.51 -2.69
N ALA A 42 -0.52 1.45 -2.98
CA ALA A 42 0.27 0.74 -1.98
C ALA A 42 1.43 1.59 -1.43
N LEU A 43 2.12 2.35 -2.28
CA LEU A 43 3.20 3.23 -1.87
C LEU A 43 2.68 4.42 -1.07
N GLU A 44 1.57 4.99 -1.48
CA GLU A 44 0.90 6.08 -0.76
C GLU A 44 0.44 5.63 0.62
N ALA A 45 -0.25 4.50 0.72
CA ALA A 45 -0.66 3.90 1.98
C ALA A 45 0.54 3.63 2.91
N LYS A 46 1.65 3.12 2.37
CA LYS A 46 2.89 2.90 3.13
C LYS A 46 3.44 4.21 3.72
N ILE A 47 3.48 5.30 2.94
CA ILE A 47 3.96 6.61 3.42
C ILE A 47 3.07 7.11 4.55
N VAL A 48 1.75 7.12 4.34
CA VAL A 48 0.78 7.59 5.35
C VAL A 48 0.84 6.76 6.62
N LEU A 49 0.97 5.43 6.51
CA LEU A 49 1.15 4.53 7.65
C LEU A 49 2.41 4.84 8.44
N THR A 50 3.52 5.13 7.78
CA THR A 50 4.78 5.50 8.45
C THR A 50 4.58 6.74 9.30
N GLU A 51 3.90 7.77 8.77
CA GLU A 51 3.59 9.01 9.50
C GLU A 51 2.62 8.80 10.68
N LEU A 52 1.63 7.93 10.50
CA LEU A 52 0.62 7.66 11.54
C LEU A 52 1.15 6.78 12.67
N ARG A 53 2.08 5.86 12.40
CA ARG A 53 2.71 5.01 13.45
C ARG A 53 3.56 5.82 14.41
N ASP A 54 4.01 6.99 13.98
CA ASP A 54 4.73 7.93 14.85
C ASP A 54 3.83 8.69 15.84
N GLY A 55 2.52 8.41 15.89
CA GLY A 55 1.68 8.92 16.97
C GLY A 55 0.19 9.12 16.80
N ARG A 56 -0.54 8.57 15.83
CA ARG A 56 -1.98 8.88 15.70
C ARG A 56 -2.89 7.80 15.11
N SER A 57 -3.99 7.53 15.86
CA SER A 57 -5.28 6.95 15.44
C SER A 57 -5.31 5.52 14.86
N SER A 58 -5.78 4.57 15.67
CA SER A 58 -5.87 3.13 15.37
C SER A 58 -6.74 2.78 14.15
N ASN A 59 -7.88 3.47 13.94
CA ASN A 59 -8.80 3.13 12.84
C ASN A 59 -8.26 3.51 11.45
N ALA A 60 -7.57 4.65 11.33
CA ALA A 60 -6.93 5.05 10.08
C ALA A 60 -5.75 4.12 9.73
N LEU A 61 -5.03 3.61 10.73
CA LEU A 61 -3.98 2.63 10.54
C LEU A 61 -4.52 1.35 9.91
N GLU A 62 -5.63 0.83 10.44
CA GLU A 62 -6.21 -0.43 9.95
C GLU A 62 -6.72 -0.31 8.50
N LEU A 63 -7.39 0.78 8.18
CA LEU A 63 -7.84 1.03 6.79
C LEU A 63 -6.67 1.03 5.80
N LEU A 64 -5.56 1.67 6.17
CA LEU A 64 -4.37 1.72 5.32
C LEU A 64 -3.65 0.36 5.25
N GLU A 65 -3.65 -0.41 6.33
CA GLU A 65 -3.14 -1.78 6.33
C GLU A 65 -3.95 -2.69 5.39
N MET A 66 -5.28 -2.56 5.39
CA MET A 66 -6.16 -3.27 4.45
C MET A 66 -5.89 -2.87 3.00
N GLN A 67 -5.67 -1.58 2.74
CA GLN A 67 -5.33 -1.08 1.41
C GLN A 67 -4.01 -1.68 0.91
N ILE A 68 -2.99 -1.79 1.77
CA ILE A 68 -1.73 -2.47 1.44
C ILE A 68 -1.96 -3.95 1.10
N ASP A 69 -2.71 -4.68 1.92
CA ASP A 69 -3.00 -6.10 1.69
C ASP A 69 -3.73 -6.31 0.36
N SER A 70 -4.73 -5.49 0.07
CA SER A 70 -5.47 -5.51 -1.20
C SER A 70 -4.55 -5.22 -2.39
N SER A 71 -3.67 -4.23 -2.26
CA SER A 71 -2.71 -3.87 -3.31
C SER A 71 -1.71 -4.99 -3.58
N ILE A 72 -1.19 -5.68 -2.55
CA ILE A 72 -0.31 -6.85 -2.70
C ILE A 72 -1.01 -7.93 -3.53
N ILE A 73 -2.27 -8.24 -3.22
CA ILE A 73 -3.06 -9.27 -3.93
C ILE A 73 -3.27 -8.88 -5.39
N ILE A 74 -3.59 -7.62 -5.66
CA ILE A 74 -3.83 -7.11 -7.03
C ILE A 74 -2.54 -7.14 -7.83
N ILE A 75 -1.43 -6.68 -7.26
CA ILE A 75 -0.11 -6.68 -7.92
C ILE A 75 0.29 -8.11 -8.27
N ASP A 76 0.22 -9.04 -7.33
CA ASP A 76 0.55 -10.46 -7.56
C ASP A 76 -0.32 -11.08 -8.67
N HIS A 77 -1.64 -10.88 -8.61
CA HIS A 77 -2.55 -11.35 -9.66
C HIS A 77 -2.23 -10.78 -11.04
N SER A 78 -1.72 -9.55 -11.10
CA SER A 78 -1.40 -8.86 -12.34
C SER A 78 -0.03 -9.24 -12.91
N LEU A 79 0.90 -9.80 -12.11
CA LEU A 79 2.26 -10.16 -12.53
C LEU A 79 2.31 -11.12 -13.72
N SER A 80 1.35 -12.04 -13.83
CA SER A 80 1.26 -12.99 -14.95
C SER A 80 0.78 -12.36 -16.25
N LYS A 81 0.24 -11.14 -16.19
CA LYS A 81 -0.38 -10.42 -17.32
C LYS A 81 0.50 -9.29 -17.86
N VAL A 82 1.60 -9.00 -17.19
CA VAL A 82 2.57 -7.95 -17.55
C VAL A 82 3.97 -8.55 -17.72
N SER A 83 4.81 -7.87 -18.49
CA SER A 83 6.18 -8.31 -18.82
C SER A 83 7.14 -7.12 -18.85
N GLY A 84 8.44 -7.41 -18.97
CA GLY A 84 9.46 -6.38 -19.12
C GLY A 84 9.50 -5.39 -17.96
N PRO A 85 9.69 -4.09 -18.23
CA PRO A 85 9.86 -3.07 -17.19
C PRO A 85 8.68 -2.95 -16.22
N GLU A 86 7.44 -3.17 -16.69
CA GLU A 86 6.25 -3.12 -15.83
C GLU A 86 6.27 -4.23 -14.78
N ARG A 87 6.66 -5.44 -15.19
CA ARG A 87 6.79 -6.58 -14.27
C ARG A 87 7.89 -6.36 -13.24
N GLU A 88 9.03 -5.83 -13.65
CA GLU A 88 10.14 -5.53 -12.73
C GLU A 88 9.76 -4.43 -11.74
N ALA A 89 9.05 -3.38 -12.16
CA ALA A 89 8.53 -2.35 -11.27
C ALA A 89 7.56 -2.92 -10.24
N ALA A 90 6.65 -3.82 -10.65
CA ALA A 90 5.71 -4.50 -9.77
C ALA A 90 6.43 -5.37 -8.73
N LEU A 91 7.42 -6.15 -9.14
CA LEU A 91 8.26 -6.94 -8.24
C LEU A 91 9.04 -6.06 -7.25
N GLY A 92 9.55 -4.93 -7.71
CA GLY A 92 10.20 -3.93 -6.86
C GLY A 92 9.26 -3.39 -5.78
N THR A 93 8.00 -3.10 -6.13
CA THR A 93 6.98 -2.68 -5.17
C THR A 93 6.70 -3.78 -4.14
N LEU A 94 6.50 -5.03 -4.56
CA LEU A 94 6.28 -6.14 -3.64
C LEU A 94 7.47 -6.36 -2.68
N ARG A 95 8.72 -6.26 -3.16
CA ARG A 95 9.91 -6.33 -2.29
C ARG A 95 9.96 -5.19 -1.26
N SER A 96 9.57 -3.98 -1.68
CA SER A 96 9.48 -2.84 -0.76
C SER A 96 8.39 -3.04 0.31
N LEU A 97 7.25 -3.62 -0.05
CA LEU A 97 6.18 -3.94 0.88
C LEU A 97 6.55 -5.10 1.82
N LYS A 98 7.31 -6.09 1.32
CA LYS A 98 7.88 -7.17 2.15
C LYS A 98 8.80 -6.60 3.24
N ALA A 99 9.76 -5.77 2.87
CA ALA A 99 10.66 -5.11 3.82
C ALA A 99 9.91 -4.24 4.84
N TYR A 100 8.84 -3.55 4.40
CA TYR A 100 7.96 -2.80 5.30
C TYR A 100 7.26 -3.72 6.30
N ARG A 101 6.70 -4.87 5.88
CA ARG A 101 6.03 -5.83 6.76
C ARG A 101 6.97 -6.52 7.75
N GLU A 102 8.20 -6.77 7.35
CA GLU A 102 9.24 -7.31 8.24
C GLU A 102 9.59 -6.33 9.37
N SER A 103 9.65 -5.03 9.05
CA SER A 103 9.91 -3.96 10.04
C SER A 103 8.70 -3.58 10.86
N HIS A 104 7.49 -3.75 10.32
CA HIS A 104 6.22 -3.36 10.91
C HIS A 104 5.21 -4.49 10.79
N PRO A 105 5.34 -5.53 11.61
CA PRO A 105 4.39 -6.65 11.62
C PRO A 105 2.97 -6.15 11.90
N ARG A 106 1.99 -6.68 11.17
CA ARG A 106 0.59 -6.29 11.33
C ARG A 106 0.09 -6.62 12.74
N GLN A 107 -0.41 -5.62 13.43
CA GLN A 107 -1.06 -5.77 14.72
C GLN A 107 -2.56 -6.03 14.47
N ARG A 108 -3.02 -7.25 14.68
CA ARG A 108 -4.36 -7.75 14.28
C ARG A 108 -5.52 -7.31 15.19
N GLU A 109 -5.26 -6.76 16.37
CA GLU A 109 -6.25 -6.86 17.45
C GLU A 109 -7.22 -5.68 17.58
N ALA A 110 -6.92 -4.49 17.07
CA ALA A 110 -7.70 -3.31 17.39
C ALA A 110 -8.94 -3.07 16.51
N ALA A 111 -8.90 -3.44 15.23
CA ALA A 111 -9.94 -3.09 14.27
C ALA A 111 -11.03 -4.16 14.08
N ILE A 112 -10.74 -5.39 14.48
CA ILE A 112 -11.68 -6.53 14.31
C ILE A 112 -12.79 -6.50 15.37
N GLN A 113 -12.62 -5.76 16.46
CA GLN A 113 -13.60 -5.72 17.56
C GLN A 113 -14.91 -5.01 17.20
N ASP A 114 -14.88 -4.07 16.26
CA ASP A 114 -16.05 -3.27 15.85
C ASP A 114 -16.59 -3.65 14.46
N ALA A 115 -15.97 -4.59 13.74
CA ALA A 115 -16.43 -5.02 12.43
C ALA A 115 -17.47 -6.15 12.55
N ASP A 116 -18.43 -6.18 11.60
CA ASP A 116 -19.31 -7.31 11.44
C ASP A 116 -18.51 -8.59 11.19
N LYS A 117 -19.01 -9.73 11.67
CA LYS A 117 -18.29 -11.00 11.61
C LYS A 117 -17.83 -11.37 10.20
N GLU A 118 -18.66 -11.11 9.20
CA GLU A 118 -18.36 -11.39 7.79
C GLU A 118 -17.23 -10.50 7.27
N ASP A 119 -17.25 -9.22 7.59
CA ASP A 119 -16.21 -8.26 7.24
C ASP A 119 -14.88 -8.61 7.93
N ALA A 120 -14.94 -8.97 9.22
CA ALA A 120 -13.77 -9.41 9.97
C ALA A 120 -13.10 -10.65 9.36
N GLU A 121 -13.90 -11.64 8.94
CA GLU A 121 -13.38 -12.86 8.27
C GLU A 121 -12.72 -12.52 6.92
N ALA A 122 -13.35 -11.66 6.12
CA ALA A 122 -12.80 -11.22 4.84
C ALA A 122 -11.46 -10.48 5.02
N MET A 123 -11.36 -9.60 6.02
CA MET A 123 -10.12 -8.89 6.36
C MET A 123 -8.99 -9.84 6.77
N ILE A 124 -9.31 -10.84 7.59
CA ILE A 124 -8.35 -11.86 8.03
C ILE A 124 -7.84 -12.66 6.81
N GLN A 125 -8.73 -13.09 5.94
CA GLN A 125 -8.38 -13.86 4.74
C GLN A 125 -7.48 -13.03 3.79
N ALA A 126 -7.79 -11.76 3.57
CA ALA A 126 -6.98 -10.87 2.75
C ALA A 126 -5.57 -10.70 3.32
N SER A 127 -5.46 -10.46 4.63
CA SER A 127 -4.18 -10.33 5.32
C SER A 127 -3.33 -11.61 5.25
N GLN A 128 -3.95 -12.77 5.44
CA GLN A 128 -3.26 -14.06 5.34
C GLN A 128 -2.78 -14.32 3.92
N LYS A 129 -3.58 -13.99 2.91
CA LYS A 129 -3.22 -14.12 1.51
C LYS A 129 -2.06 -13.20 1.14
N ALA A 130 -2.11 -11.93 1.52
CA ALA A 130 -1.02 -10.96 1.30
C ALA A 130 0.29 -11.43 1.96
N SER A 131 0.23 -11.91 3.21
CA SER A 131 1.39 -12.43 3.93
C SER A 131 2.01 -13.64 3.23
N ARG A 132 1.20 -14.54 2.67
CA ARG A 132 1.67 -15.70 1.91
C ARG A 132 2.38 -15.26 0.62
N ILE A 133 1.77 -14.34 -0.14
CA ILE A 133 2.38 -13.77 -1.36
C ILE A 133 3.77 -13.20 -1.05
N LEU A 134 3.90 -12.40 0.01
CA LEU A 134 5.18 -11.81 0.40
C LEU A 134 6.20 -12.86 0.86
N SER A 135 5.77 -13.93 1.55
CA SER A 135 6.69 -15.01 1.97
C SER A 135 7.26 -15.80 0.79
N ASP A 136 6.45 -15.99 -0.25
CA ASP A 136 6.83 -16.76 -1.44
C ASP A 136 7.68 -15.93 -2.42
N LEU A 137 7.78 -14.63 -2.21
CA LEU A 137 8.58 -13.73 -3.04
C LEU A 137 10.09 -13.96 -2.81
N LYS A 138 10.77 -14.40 -3.88
CA LYS A 138 12.22 -14.63 -3.93
C LYS A 138 13.02 -13.35 -4.16
#